data_5a772a0e9164b0b832cda801ea4b9e9b
#
_entry.id   5a772a0e9164b0b832cda801ea4b9e9b
#
_cell.length_a   1.000
_cell.length_b   1.000
_cell.length_c   1.000
_cell.angle_alpha   90.00
_cell.angle_beta   90.00
_cell.angle_gamma   90.00
#
_symmetry.space_group_name_H-M   'P 1'
#
loop_
_entity.id
_entity.type
_entity.pdbx_description
1 polymer ?
#
loop_
_entity_poly.entity_id
_entity_poly.type
_entity_poly.pdbx_seq_one_letter_code
_entity_poly.pdbx_strand_id
1 'polypeptide(L)'
;MSQPWTLDPDRLFDPNPARRGVARTLYEEVRDLPLVGPHGHVPPTLLADPDATLGTPADLFIIPDHYVYRMLYSQGIPMEDLGVPARDGSPVETDHRKIWQRFCENFHLFRATPTGLWLSDALVNVFGVTEKPTAGNAQRLHDHLQERLARPEYTPRALFERFDVEILCTTDAATDTLEHHAALREEGYGEKVRPTFRPDAVTDLSTPDWRENVDRLSGVSGVDVVDYRSFVEALEQRRAFFKEMGAVATDHSATTPHTERLPEDEARSIFARALSGMTTGEDAARFTAHMLMEMARMSAGDGLVMQLHAGSLRNHDEAVYRRFGLDAGADIPVAADWTRGLRALLN
;
A
#
# COMPACT_ATOMS: atom_id res chain seq x y z
N MET A 1 -24.93 -33.65 4.67
CA MET A 1 -24.63 -32.25 4.37
C MET A 1 -23.41 -31.84 5.19
N SER A 2 -22.35 -31.32 4.59
CA SER A 2 -21.19 -30.81 5.33
C SER A 2 -21.62 -29.61 6.17
N GLN A 3 -21.00 -29.42 7.35
CA GLN A 3 -21.25 -28.23 8.15
C GLN A 3 -20.84 -26.99 7.37
N PRO A 4 -21.57 -25.86 7.48
CA PRO A 4 -21.19 -24.60 6.86
C PRO A 4 -19.79 -24.16 7.31
N TRP A 5 -19.03 -23.55 6.40
CA TRP A 5 -17.76 -22.94 6.74
C TRP A 5 -18.01 -21.71 7.60
N THR A 6 -17.54 -21.79 8.84
CA THR A 6 -17.59 -20.71 9.82
C THR A 6 -16.19 -20.49 10.36
N LEU A 7 -15.92 -19.29 10.84
CA LEU A 7 -14.65 -18.95 11.46
C LEU A 7 -14.76 -19.08 12.98
N ASP A 8 -13.80 -19.79 13.58
CA ASP A 8 -13.70 -19.85 15.03
C ASP A 8 -13.44 -18.42 15.57
N PRO A 9 -14.28 -17.90 16.48
CA PRO A 9 -14.10 -16.59 17.08
C PRO A 9 -12.79 -16.47 17.89
N ASP A 10 -12.24 -17.60 18.33
CA ASP A 10 -10.97 -17.65 19.08
C ASP A 10 -9.72 -17.88 18.19
N ARG A 11 -9.90 -17.98 16.86
CA ARG A 11 -8.84 -18.37 15.90
C ARG A 11 -7.54 -17.55 15.97
N LEU A 12 -7.60 -16.33 16.50
CA LEU A 12 -6.46 -15.42 16.62
C LEU A 12 -5.96 -15.26 18.06
N PHE A 13 -6.62 -15.90 19.03
CA PHE A 13 -6.21 -15.84 20.42
C PHE A 13 -5.27 -16.98 20.81
N ASP A 14 -4.50 -16.76 21.89
CA ASP A 14 -3.60 -17.77 22.46
C ASP A 14 -4.37 -19.08 22.76
N PRO A 15 -3.85 -20.26 22.39
CA PRO A 15 -4.49 -21.54 22.69
C PRO A 15 -4.56 -21.83 24.21
N ASN A 16 -3.75 -21.18 25.04
CA ASN A 16 -3.83 -21.30 26.50
C ASN A 16 -5.14 -20.67 27.02
N PRO A 17 -6.02 -21.41 27.71
CA PRO A 17 -7.32 -20.91 28.12
C PRO A 17 -7.29 -19.67 29.02
N ALA A 18 -6.29 -19.57 29.92
CA ALA A 18 -6.16 -18.43 30.83
C ALA A 18 -5.79 -17.15 30.08
N ARG A 19 -4.81 -17.23 29.17
CA ARG A 19 -4.40 -16.10 28.33
C ARG A 19 -5.53 -15.70 27.38
N ARG A 20 -6.18 -16.67 26.76
CA ARG A 20 -7.33 -16.45 25.87
C ARG A 20 -8.47 -15.73 26.59
N GLY A 21 -8.77 -16.13 27.83
CA GLY A 21 -9.79 -15.47 28.64
C GLY A 21 -9.50 -13.99 28.87
N VAL A 22 -8.28 -13.63 29.21
CA VAL A 22 -7.85 -12.23 29.37
C VAL A 22 -7.93 -11.48 28.03
N ALA A 23 -7.37 -12.06 26.96
CA ALA A 23 -7.38 -11.45 25.64
C ALA A 23 -8.80 -11.20 25.12
N ARG A 24 -9.71 -12.14 25.35
CA ARG A 24 -11.12 -11.98 24.96
C ARG A 24 -11.80 -10.85 25.72
N THR A 25 -11.62 -10.79 27.04
CA THR A 25 -12.17 -9.69 27.84
C THR A 25 -11.71 -8.32 27.33
N LEU A 26 -10.40 -8.17 27.04
CA LEU A 26 -9.87 -6.92 26.49
C LEU A 26 -10.42 -6.63 25.09
N TYR A 27 -10.54 -7.65 24.24
CA TYR A 27 -11.07 -7.49 22.87
C TYR A 27 -12.54 -7.07 22.86
N GLU A 28 -13.36 -7.61 23.76
CA GLU A 28 -14.78 -7.27 23.85
C GLU A 28 -15.04 -5.80 24.21
N GLU A 29 -14.09 -5.14 24.90
CA GLU A 29 -14.16 -3.71 25.19
C GLU A 29 -13.86 -2.81 23.99
N VAL A 30 -13.14 -3.33 22.98
CA VAL A 30 -12.63 -2.52 21.85
C VAL A 30 -13.17 -2.95 20.48
N ARG A 31 -13.81 -4.10 20.38
CA ARG A 31 -14.20 -4.71 19.09
C ARG A 31 -15.21 -3.89 18.29
N ASP A 32 -16.01 -3.09 18.96
CA ASP A 32 -17.08 -2.29 18.37
C ASP A 32 -16.72 -0.79 18.32
N LEU A 33 -15.43 -0.43 18.54
CA LEU A 33 -14.95 0.93 18.36
C LEU A 33 -14.77 1.24 16.86
N PRO A 34 -15.02 2.50 16.44
CA PRO A 34 -14.76 2.94 15.08
C PRO A 34 -13.31 2.66 14.64
N LEU A 35 -13.13 2.36 13.37
CA LEU A 35 -11.80 2.05 12.82
C LEU A 35 -11.05 3.33 12.46
N VAL A 36 -9.84 3.47 13.02
CA VAL A 36 -8.88 4.50 12.64
C VAL A 36 -7.75 3.85 11.87
N GLY A 37 -7.71 4.09 10.56
CA GLY A 37 -6.68 3.60 9.65
C GLY A 37 -5.59 4.65 9.41
N PRO A 38 -4.51 4.72 10.23
CA PRO A 38 -3.48 5.76 10.11
C PRO A 38 -2.55 5.56 8.93
N HIS A 39 -2.66 4.44 8.24
CA HIS A 39 -1.89 4.07 7.06
C HIS A 39 -2.68 3.07 6.22
N GLY A 40 -2.81 3.33 4.93
CA GLY A 40 -3.53 2.46 4.01
C GLY A 40 -3.21 2.75 2.55
N HIS A 41 -3.48 1.78 1.68
CA HIS A 41 -3.23 1.84 0.24
C HIS A 41 -4.52 1.76 -0.58
N VAL A 42 -5.65 2.17 0.02
CA VAL A 42 -6.92 2.26 -0.72
C VAL A 42 -6.83 3.43 -1.70
N PRO A 43 -7.00 3.22 -3.01
CA PRO A 43 -7.04 4.32 -3.95
C PRO A 43 -8.19 5.28 -3.63
N PRO A 44 -7.92 6.59 -3.46
CA PRO A 44 -8.98 7.56 -3.12
C PRO A 44 -10.08 7.64 -4.19
N THR A 45 -9.78 7.26 -5.44
CA THR A 45 -10.74 7.15 -6.54
C THR A 45 -11.94 6.27 -6.21
N LEU A 46 -11.74 5.17 -5.46
CA LEU A 46 -12.82 4.26 -5.06
C LEU A 46 -13.87 4.93 -4.16
N LEU A 47 -13.46 5.94 -3.41
CA LEU A 47 -14.36 6.68 -2.54
C LEU A 47 -14.80 8.02 -3.15
N ALA A 48 -14.00 8.62 -4.04
CA ALA A 48 -14.32 9.86 -4.71
C ALA A 48 -15.37 9.69 -5.81
N ASP A 49 -15.38 8.54 -6.51
CA ASP A 49 -16.39 8.23 -7.50
C ASP A 49 -17.63 7.60 -6.84
N PRO A 50 -18.80 8.27 -6.84
CA PRO A 50 -20.02 7.72 -6.25
C PRO A 50 -20.53 6.47 -6.98
N ASP A 51 -20.16 6.28 -8.24
CA ASP A 51 -20.55 5.13 -9.06
C ASP A 51 -19.50 4.03 -9.07
N ALA A 52 -18.44 4.17 -8.27
CA ALA A 52 -17.39 3.17 -8.15
C ALA A 52 -17.94 1.81 -7.71
N THR A 53 -17.44 0.77 -8.33
CA THR A 53 -17.72 -0.63 -7.99
C THR A 53 -16.43 -1.37 -7.69
N LEU A 54 -16.55 -2.50 -7.02
CA LEU A 54 -15.41 -3.40 -6.77
C LEU A 54 -15.18 -4.41 -7.91
N GLY A 55 -15.92 -4.27 -9.00
CA GLY A 55 -15.78 -5.13 -10.19
C GLY A 55 -16.27 -6.56 -9.96
N THR A 56 -15.47 -7.52 -10.38
CA THR A 56 -15.71 -8.96 -10.22
C THR A 56 -14.90 -9.51 -9.03
N PRO A 57 -15.15 -10.77 -8.61
CA PRO A 57 -14.30 -11.41 -7.60
C PRO A 57 -12.81 -11.46 -7.98
N ALA A 58 -12.47 -11.53 -9.27
CA ALA A 58 -11.07 -11.48 -9.73
C ALA A 58 -10.47 -10.07 -9.60
N ASP A 59 -11.25 -9.04 -9.92
CA ASP A 59 -10.83 -7.63 -9.75
C ASP A 59 -10.63 -7.26 -8.29
N LEU A 60 -11.43 -7.84 -7.39
CA LEU A 60 -11.34 -7.52 -5.96
C LEU A 60 -10.21 -8.27 -5.25
N PHE A 61 -10.04 -9.57 -5.53
CA PHE A 61 -9.23 -10.44 -4.69
C PHE A 61 -7.92 -10.91 -5.33
N ILE A 62 -7.73 -10.78 -6.65
CA ILE A 62 -6.64 -11.47 -7.34
C ILE A 62 -5.77 -10.50 -8.15
N ILE A 63 -6.36 -9.83 -9.15
CA ILE A 63 -5.61 -9.04 -10.13
C ILE A 63 -4.81 -7.91 -9.48
N PRO A 64 -5.37 -7.10 -8.56
CA PRO A 64 -4.65 -6.00 -7.92
C PRO A 64 -3.83 -6.43 -6.70
N ASP A 65 -4.06 -7.64 -6.17
CA ASP A 65 -3.45 -8.05 -4.91
C ASP A 65 -2.17 -8.86 -5.12
N HIS A 66 -1.03 -8.19 -4.94
CA HIS A 66 0.27 -8.81 -5.11
C HIS A 66 0.56 -9.93 -4.08
N TYR A 67 -0.05 -9.96 -2.93
CA TYR A 67 0.08 -11.08 -1.97
C TYR A 67 -0.64 -12.32 -2.48
N VAL A 68 -1.74 -12.15 -3.21
CA VAL A 68 -2.50 -13.25 -3.79
C VAL A 68 -1.82 -13.78 -5.04
N TYR A 69 -1.58 -12.95 -6.05
CA TYR A 69 -1.01 -13.45 -7.30
C TYR A 69 0.44 -13.95 -7.16
N ARG A 70 1.26 -13.37 -6.28
CA ARG A 70 2.62 -13.86 -5.99
C ARG A 70 2.60 -15.26 -5.38
N MET A 71 1.66 -15.56 -4.47
CA MET A 71 1.51 -16.90 -3.91
C MET A 71 1.16 -17.91 -5.00
N LEU A 72 0.23 -17.56 -5.90
CA LEU A 72 -0.16 -18.42 -7.02
C LEU A 72 1.01 -18.59 -8.01
N TYR A 73 1.73 -17.52 -8.33
CA TYR A 73 2.92 -17.55 -9.17
C TYR A 73 4.03 -18.47 -8.60
N SER A 74 4.23 -18.45 -7.28
CA SER A 74 5.21 -19.32 -6.61
C SER A 74 4.96 -20.83 -6.82
N GLN A 75 3.75 -21.20 -7.25
CA GLN A 75 3.34 -22.56 -7.56
C GLN A 75 3.35 -22.86 -9.07
N GLY A 76 3.91 -21.96 -9.87
CA GLY A 76 4.08 -22.13 -11.31
C GLY A 76 2.89 -21.66 -12.14
N ILE A 77 1.95 -20.91 -11.58
CA ILE A 77 0.86 -20.29 -12.36
C ILE A 77 1.41 -18.98 -12.94
N PRO A 78 1.46 -18.82 -14.29
CA PRO A 78 1.94 -17.59 -14.90
C PRO A 78 1.09 -16.38 -14.46
N MET A 79 1.73 -15.22 -14.28
CA MET A 79 1.00 -13.99 -13.90
C MET A 79 0.02 -13.55 -14.98
N GLU A 80 0.33 -13.81 -16.26
CA GLU A 80 -0.58 -13.56 -17.38
C GLU A 80 -1.88 -14.34 -17.25
N ASP A 81 -1.80 -15.56 -16.75
CA ASP A 81 -2.96 -16.41 -16.50
C ASP A 81 -3.82 -15.93 -15.32
N LEU A 82 -3.30 -15.04 -14.50
CA LEU A 82 -3.98 -14.40 -13.38
C LEU A 82 -4.51 -13.01 -13.71
N GLY A 83 -4.38 -12.59 -14.98
CA GLY A 83 -4.85 -11.28 -15.43
C GLY A 83 -3.94 -10.12 -15.02
N VAL A 84 -2.73 -10.39 -14.49
CA VAL A 84 -1.78 -9.34 -14.08
C VAL A 84 -1.22 -8.66 -15.33
N PRO A 85 -1.42 -7.34 -15.52
CA PRO A 85 -1.00 -6.65 -16.73
C PRO A 85 0.52 -6.67 -16.92
N ALA A 86 0.99 -7.00 -18.12
CA ALA A 86 2.39 -6.89 -18.48
C ALA A 86 2.72 -5.49 -19.00
N ARG A 87 3.88 -4.94 -18.62
CA ARG A 87 4.34 -3.59 -19.01
C ARG A 87 4.53 -3.43 -20.53
N ASP A 88 4.83 -4.50 -21.23
CA ASP A 88 5.01 -4.53 -22.69
C ASP A 88 3.69 -4.67 -23.47
N GLY A 89 2.55 -4.72 -22.77
CA GLY A 89 1.24 -4.91 -23.37
C GLY A 89 0.98 -6.32 -23.89
N SER A 90 1.80 -7.31 -23.50
CA SER A 90 1.54 -8.72 -23.87
C SER A 90 0.16 -9.16 -23.39
N PRO A 91 -0.54 -10.02 -24.17
CA PRO A 91 -1.87 -10.50 -23.80
C PRO A 91 -1.88 -11.23 -22.45
N VAL A 92 -2.90 -10.96 -21.66
CA VAL A 92 -3.17 -11.66 -20.40
C VAL A 92 -4.57 -12.27 -20.42
N GLU A 93 -4.86 -13.18 -19.50
CA GLU A 93 -6.21 -13.73 -19.35
C GLU A 93 -7.18 -12.63 -18.95
N THR A 94 -8.27 -12.49 -19.68
CA THR A 94 -9.33 -11.51 -19.45
C THR A 94 -10.66 -12.15 -19.01
N ASP A 95 -10.73 -13.47 -19.02
CA ASP A 95 -11.87 -14.21 -18.48
C ASP A 95 -11.74 -14.32 -16.96
N HIS A 96 -12.39 -13.41 -16.23
CA HIS A 96 -12.34 -13.35 -14.77
C HIS A 96 -12.87 -14.62 -14.09
N ARG A 97 -13.71 -15.39 -14.78
CA ARG A 97 -14.13 -16.71 -14.26
C ARG A 97 -13.01 -17.74 -14.30
N LYS A 98 -12.16 -17.72 -15.30
CA LYS A 98 -10.98 -18.59 -15.35
C LYS A 98 -9.94 -18.17 -14.32
N ILE A 99 -9.70 -16.86 -14.14
CA ILE A 99 -8.81 -16.34 -13.11
C ILE A 99 -9.30 -16.80 -11.73
N TRP A 100 -10.57 -16.61 -11.45
CA TRP A 100 -11.21 -17.05 -10.20
C TRP A 100 -11.15 -18.57 -10.01
N GLN A 101 -11.31 -19.35 -11.07
CA GLN A 101 -11.20 -20.81 -11.04
C GLN A 101 -9.79 -21.22 -10.56
N ARG A 102 -8.72 -20.64 -11.13
CA ARG A 102 -7.34 -20.90 -10.73
C ARG A 102 -7.09 -20.56 -9.26
N PHE A 103 -7.61 -19.45 -8.79
CA PHE A 103 -7.54 -19.09 -7.38
C PHE A 103 -8.22 -20.12 -6.47
N CYS A 104 -9.44 -20.52 -6.79
CA CYS A 104 -10.19 -21.50 -6.00
C CYS A 104 -9.50 -22.88 -5.95
N GLU A 105 -8.94 -23.34 -7.06
CA GLU A 105 -8.15 -24.59 -7.15
C GLU A 105 -6.95 -24.58 -6.21
N ASN A 106 -6.38 -23.39 -5.99
CA ASN A 106 -5.17 -23.17 -5.23
C ASN A 106 -5.40 -22.46 -3.88
N PHE A 107 -6.64 -22.29 -3.46
CA PHE A 107 -6.97 -21.60 -2.20
C PHE A 107 -6.29 -22.21 -0.97
N HIS A 108 -5.98 -23.50 -1.01
CA HIS A 108 -5.26 -24.20 0.05
C HIS A 108 -3.85 -23.66 0.34
N LEU A 109 -3.22 -22.96 -0.61
CA LEU A 109 -1.90 -22.35 -0.47
C LEU A 109 -1.89 -21.21 0.57
N PHE A 110 -3.01 -20.55 0.76
CA PHE A 110 -3.15 -19.44 1.71
C PHE A 110 -3.33 -19.91 3.16
N ARG A 111 -3.39 -21.24 3.40
CA ARG A 111 -3.55 -21.81 4.73
C ARG A 111 -2.41 -21.39 5.65
N ALA A 112 -2.77 -20.92 6.86
CA ALA A 112 -1.83 -20.44 7.88
C ALA A 112 -0.94 -19.25 7.45
N THR A 113 -1.41 -18.46 6.49
CA THR A 113 -0.79 -17.18 6.10
C THR A 113 -1.66 -16.01 6.56
N PRO A 114 -1.08 -14.79 6.76
CA PRO A 114 -1.88 -13.59 6.99
C PRO A 114 -2.90 -13.34 5.88
N THR A 115 -2.51 -13.55 4.61
CA THR A 115 -3.41 -13.45 3.45
C THR A 115 -4.60 -14.40 3.58
N GLY A 116 -4.39 -15.63 4.00
CA GLY A 116 -5.48 -16.59 4.23
C GLY A 116 -6.41 -16.20 5.36
N LEU A 117 -5.92 -15.46 6.36
CA LEU A 117 -6.77 -14.94 7.45
C LEU A 117 -7.76 -13.90 6.92
N TRP A 118 -7.28 -12.86 6.26
CA TRP A 118 -8.15 -11.80 5.78
C TRP A 118 -9.04 -12.26 4.62
N LEU A 119 -8.56 -13.11 3.69
CA LEU A 119 -9.39 -13.73 2.64
C LEU A 119 -10.54 -14.52 3.26
N SER A 120 -10.27 -15.34 4.28
CA SER A 120 -11.30 -16.12 4.96
C SER A 120 -12.30 -15.23 5.67
N ASP A 121 -11.83 -14.16 6.32
CA ASP A 121 -12.70 -13.20 7.00
C ASP A 121 -13.61 -12.47 6.01
N ALA A 122 -13.03 -11.93 4.93
CA ALA A 122 -13.80 -11.27 3.87
C ALA A 122 -14.85 -12.19 3.26
N LEU A 123 -14.46 -13.41 2.85
CA LEU A 123 -15.38 -14.36 2.23
C LEU A 123 -16.53 -14.75 3.16
N VAL A 124 -16.24 -15.06 4.43
CA VAL A 124 -17.26 -15.55 5.38
C VAL A 124 -18.07 -14.40 5.97
N ASN A 125 -17.41 -13.40 6.56
CA ASN A 125 -18.08 -12.37 7.36
C ASN A 125 -18.61 -11.20 6.53
N VAL A 126 -17.95 -10.85 5.42
CA VAL A 126 -18.41 -9.75 4.55
C VAL A 126 -19.35 -10.26 3.48
N PHE A 127 -18.94 -11.32 2.76
CA PHE A 127 -19.69 -11.82 1.59
C PHE A 127 -20.62 -13.02 1.89
N GLY A 128 -20.60 -13.58 3.09
CA GLY A 128 -21.50 -14.65 3.52
C GLY A 128 -21.25 -15.99 2.80
N VAL A 129 -20.00 -16.26 2.43
CA VAL A 129 -19.60 -17.54 1.83
C VAL A 129 -19.61 -18.63 2.90
N THR A 130 -20.32 -19.73 2.64
CA THR A 130 -20.50 -20.84 3.59
C THR A 130 -19.73 -22.12 3.22
N GLU A 131 -18.91 -22.05 2.17
CA GLU A 131 -18.07 -23.17 1.71
C GLU A 131 -16.69 -22.66 1.35
N LYS A 132 -15.65 -23.42 1.73
CA LYS A 132 -14.28 -23.06 1.33
C LYS A 132 -14.14 -23.14 -0.20
N PRO A 133 -13.41 -22.19 -0.83
CA PRO A 133 -13.11 -22.27 -2.25
C PRO A 133 -12.37 -23.57 -2.61
N THR A 134 -12.83 -24.20 -3.67
CA THR A 134 -12.27 -25.41 -4.29
C THR A 134 -12.52 -25.38 -5.79
N ALA A 135 -11.83 -26.24 -6.56
CA ALA A 135 -12.10 -26.41 -7.99
C ALA A 135 -13.59 -26.70 -8.30
N GLY A 136 -14.23 -27.52 -7.45
CA GLY A 136 -15.59 -28.00 -7.69
C GLY A 136 -16.70 -26.99 -7.42
N ASN A 137 -16.44 -25.94 -6.63
CA ASN A 137 -17.46 -24.93 -6.28
C ASN A 137 -17.11 -23.52 -6.82
N ALA A 138 -16.00 -23.37 -7.51
CA ALA A 138 -15.47 -22.06 -7.95
C ALA A 138 -16.50 -21.23 -8.72
N GLN A 139 -17.15 -21.81 -9.71
CA GLN A 139 -18.10 -21.05 -10.54
C GLN A 139 -19.35 -20.63 -9.76
N ARG A 140 -19.84 -21.47 -8.88
CA ARG A 140 -20.98 -21.13 -8.01
C ARG A 140 -20.62 -20.05 -6.99
N LEU A 141 -19.40 -20.08 -6.44
CA LEU A 141 -18.91 -19.02 -5.56
C LEU A 141 -18.69 -17.71 -6.32
N HIS A 142 -18.22 -17.78 -7.57
CA HIS A 142 -18.11 -16.59 -8.42
C HIS A 142 -19.49 -15.93 -8.59
N ASP A 143 -20.50 -16.70 -8.93
CA ASP A 143 -21.86 -16.17 -9.14
C ASP A 143 -22.41 -15.55 -7.85
N HIS A 144 -22.23 -16.22 -6.70
CA HIS A 144 -22.63 -15.71 -5.40
C HIS A 144 -21.95 -14.36 -5.06
N LEU A 145 -20.63 -14.26 -5.26
CA LEU A 145 -19.89 -13.03 -5.00
C LEU A 145 -20.27 -11.92 -5.98
N GLN A 146 -20.42 -12.26 -7.28
CA GLN A 146 -20.81 -11.29 -8.29
C GLN A 146 -22.19 -10.71 -8.01
N GLU A 147 -23.15 -11.55 -7.57
CA GLU A 147 -24.47 -11.08 -7.15
C GLU A 147 -24.37 -10.11 -5.95
N ARG A 148 -23.47 -10.37 -4.99
CA ARG A 148 -23.25 -9.49 -3.84
C ARG A 148 -22.62 -8.17 -4.29
N LEU A 149 -21.54 -8.23 -5.07
CA LEU A 149 -20.81 -7.05 -5.57
C LEU A 149 -21.68 -6.12 -6.43
N ALA A 150 -22.73 -6.64 -7.04
CA ALA A 150 -23.68 -5.83 -7.81
C ALA A 150 -24.72 -5.09 -6.94
N ARG A 151 -24.77 -5.32 -5.63
CA ARG A 151 -25.73 -4.66 -4.75
C ARG A 151 -25.20 -3.35 -4.18
N PRO A 152 -26.06 -2.36 -3.95
CA PRO A 152 -25.66 -1.06 -3.38
C PRO A 152 -24.89 -1.13 -2.06
N GLU A 153 -25.19 -2.16 -1.23
CA GLU A 153 -24.56 -2.35 0.08
C GLU A 153 -23.09 -2.81 0.00
N TYR A 154 -22.61 -3.12 -1.20
CA TYR A 154 -21.24 -3.54 -1.48
C TYR A 154 -20.46 -2.54 -2.34
N THR A 155 -20.96 -1.34 -2.55
CA THR A 155 -20.14 -0.26 -3.11
C THR A 155 -19.02 0.12 -2.14
N PRO A 156 -17.89 0.68 -2.61
CA PRO A 156 -16.80 1.10 -1.73
C PRO A 156 -17.26 2.01 -0.58
N ARG A 157 -18.11 3.00 -0.87
CA ARG A 157 -18.68 3.91 0.15
C ARG A 157 -19.59 3.18 1.16
N ALA A 158 -20.43 2.27 0.69
CA ALA A 158 -21.31 1.51 1.57
C ALA A 158 -20.52 0.57 2.50
N LEU A 159 -19.43 -0.02 2.01
CA LEU A 159 -18.53 -0.82 2.85
C LEU A 159 -17.75 0.04 3.82
N PHE A 160 -17.29 1.22 3.42
CA PHE A 160 -16.63 2.18 4.30
C PHE A 160 -17.49 2.54 5.51
N GLU A 161 -18.76 2.90 5.29
CA GLU A 161 -19.70 3.20 6.36
C GLU A 161 -20.07 1.95 7.17
N ARG A 162 -20.28 0.79 6.52
CA ARG A 162 -20.60 -0.47 7.19
C ARG A 162 -19.50 -0.95 8.14
N PHE A 163 -18.23 -0.68 7.80
CA PHE A 163 -17.09 -1.04 8.64
C PHE A 163 -16.81 -0.03 9.74
N ASP A 164 -17.66 0.99 9.87
CA ASP A 164 -17.54 2.07 10.85
C ASP A 164 -16.13 2.69 10.82
N VAL A 165 -15.67 3.05 9.61
CA VAL A 165 -14.36 3.69 9.44
C VAL A 165 -14.49 5.16 9.78
N GLU A 166 -13.87 5.56 10.90
CA GLU A 166 -13.80 6.95 11.34
C GLU A 166 -12.77 7.74 10.51
N ILE A 167 -11.58 7.18 10.34
CA ILE A 167 -10.49 7.80 9.56
C ILE A 167 -9.79 6.73 8.71
N LEU A 168 -9.58 7.05 7.44
CA LEU A 168 -8.75 6.31 6.50
C LEU A 168 -7.68 7.25 5.95
N CYS A 169 -6.41 6.97 6.25
CA CYS A 169 -5.30 7.64 5.58
C CYS A 169 -4.90 6.85 4.33
N THR A 170 -4.85 7.52 3.20
CA THR A 170 -4.34 6.98 1.93
C THR A 170 -2.82 7.11 1.87
N THR A 171 -2.19 6.72 0.77
CA THR A 171 -0.75 6.89 0.55
C THR A 171 -0.56 7.52 -0.82
N ASP A 172 -0.10 8.78 -0.84
CA ASP A 172 -0.13 9.61 -2.03
C ASP A 172 1.26 10.17 -2.34
N ALA A 173 1.69 10.08 -3.61
CA ALA A 173 2.99 10.56 -4.01
C ALA A 173 3.13 12.08 -3.76
N ALA A 174 4.35 12.55 -3.45
CA ALA A 174 4.61 13.98 -3.29
C ALA A 174 4.19 14.82 -4.51
N THR A 175 4.12 14.18 -5.68
CA THR A 175 3.72 14.78 -6.96
C THR A 175 2.23 14.66 -7.27
N ASP A 176 1.43 14.06 -6.37
CA ASP A 176 -0.02 13.87 -6.56
C ASP A 176 -0.77 15.20 -6.47
N THR A 177 -1.72 15.43 -7.34
CA THR A 177 -2.55 16.66 -7.36
C THR A 177 -3.64 16.67 -6.30
N LEU A 178 -3.92 15.52 -5.70
CA LEU A 178 -4.96 15.29 -4.69
C LEU A 178 -6.39 15.70 -5.15
N GLU A 179 -6.67 15.63 -6.46
CA GLU A 179 -7.99 15.97 -6.99
C GLU A 179 -9.11 15.11 -6.41
N HIS A 180 -8.84 13.84 -6.14
CA HIS A 180 -9.82 12.94 -5.52
C HIS A 180 -10.09 13.28 -4.05
N HIS A 181 -9.06 13.73 -3.31
CA HIS A 181 -9.25 14.24 -1.96
C HIS A 181 -10.00 15.56 -1.94
N ALA A 182 -9.76 16.43 -2.94
CA ALA A 182 -10.52 17.68 -3.10
C ALA A 182 -12.01 17.38 -3.32
N ALA A 183 -12.34 16.44 -4.22
CA ALA A 183 -13.72 16.01 -4.47
C ALA A 183 -14.36 15.41 -3.21
N LEU A 184 -13.67 14.52 -2.51
CA LEU A 184 -14.15 13.95 -1.25
C LEU A 184 -14.40 15.00 -0.18
N ARG A 185 -13.57 16.04 -0.11
CA ARG A 185 -13.73 17.14 0.82
C ARG A 185 -14.97 17.98 0.51
N GLU A 186 -15.26 18.26 -0.75
CA GLU A 186 -16.48 18.94 -1.20
C GLU A 186 -17.75 18.16 -0.81
N GLU A 187 -17.68 16.83 -0.80
CA GLU A 187 -18.78 15.95 -0.39
C GLU A 187 -18.85 15.66 1.12
N GLY A 188 -17.98 16.27 1.94
CA GLY A 188 -17.97 16.12 3.39
C GLY A 188 -17.17 14.91 3.92
N TYR A 189 -16.42 14.20 3.07
CA TYR A 189 -15.53 13.09 3.46
C TYR A 189 -14.11 13.52 3.84
N GLY A 190 -13.76 14.81 3.72
CA GLY A 190 -12.39 15.29 3.90
C GLY A 190 -11.81 15.07 5.30
N GLU A 191 -12.64 14.98 6.34
CA GLU A 191 -12.18 14.62 7.68
C GLU A 191 -11.99 13.12 7.86
N LYS A 192 -12.68 12.30 7.08
CA LYS A 192 -12.63 10.84 7.14
C LYS A 192 -11.56 10.22 6.25
N VAL A 193 -11.30 10.81 5.05
CA VAL A 193 -10.32 10.31 4.09
C VAL A 193 -9.21 11.34 3.92
N ARG A 194 -8.03 11.05 4.44
CA ARG A 194 -6.90 11.97 4.54
C ARG A 194 -5.72 11.52 3.70
N PRO A 195 -5.06 12.41 2.95
CA PRO A 195 -3.84 12.06 2.23
C PRO A 195 -2.67 11.86 3.19
N THR A 196 -1.72 11.01 2.82
CA THR A 196 -0.42 10.87 3.49
C THR A 196 0.69 11.17 2.50
N PHE A 197 1.59 12.08 2.87
CA PHE A 197 2.66 12.54 2.00
C PHE A 197 3.76 11.49 1.84
N ARG A 198 3.93 10.92 0.63
CA ARG A 198 4.97 9.93 0.32
C ARG A 198 5.96 10.44 -0.73
N PRO A 199 7.18 10.84 -0.32
CA PRO A 199 8.17 11.44 -1.23
C PRO A 199 9.12 10.42 -1.87
N ASP A 200 9.01 9.12 -1.63
CA ASP A 200 10.02 8.12 -2.02
C ASP A 200 10.43 8.22 -3.49
N ALA A 201 9.47 8.43 -4.39
CA ALA A 201 9.72 8.53 -5.82
C ALA A 201 10.65 9.69 -6.23
N VAL A 202 10.83 10.68 -5.36
CA VAL A 202 11.73 11.84 -5.59
C VAL A 202 12.91 11.87 -4.62
N THR A 203 12.86 11.18 -3.49
CA THR A 203 13.95 11.17 -2.50
C THR A 203 14.89 9.97 -2.63
N ASP A 204 14.46 8.89 -3.29
CA ASP A 204 15.29 7.73 -3.60
C ASP A 204 15.83 7.83 -5.03
N LEU A 205 17.13 8.15 -5.16
CA LEU A 205 17.82 8.29 -6.45
C LEU A 205 17.93 6.98 -7.24
N SER A 206 17.64 5.84 -6.62
CA SER A 206 17.62 4.52 -7.29
C SER A 206 16.29 4.24 -8.01
N THR A 207 15.28 5.07 -7.82
CA THR A 207 13.98 4.96 -8.50
C THR A 207 14.16 5.11 -10.02
N PRO A 208 13.68 4.16 -10.84
CA PRO A 208 13.91 4.17 -12.29
C PRO A 208 13.56 5.49 -12.99
N ASP A 209 12.41 6.07 -12.66
CA ASP A 209 11.89 7.29 -13.28
C ASP A 209 12.13 8.54 -12.40
N TRP A 210 13.21 8.52 -11.60
CA TRP A 210 13.49 9.57 -10.63
C TRP A 210 13.53 10.97 -11.26
N ARG A 211 14.20 11.13 -12.39
CA ARG A 211 14.31 12.43 -13.08
C ARG A 211 12.94 12.97 -13.50
N GLU A 212 12.11 12.13 -14.07
CA GLU A 212 10.74 12.49 -14.47
C GLU A 212 9.87 12.86 -13.26
N ASN A 213 10.07 12.17 -12.13
CA ASN A 213 9.39 12.48 -10.89
C ASN A 213 9.81 13.85 -10.33
N VAL A 214 11.10 14.22 -10.44
CA VAL A 214 11.60 15.56 -10.06
C VAL A 214 11.02 16.63 -10.98
N ASP A 215 10.93 16.38 -12.29
CA ASP A 215 10.32 17.32 -13.23
C ASP A 215 8.81 17.51 -12.94
N ARG A 216 8.10 16.43 -12.58
CA ARG A 216 6.71 16.51 -12.08
C ARG A 216 6.59 17.29 -10.78
N LEU A 217 7.52 17.05 -9.82
CA LEU A 217 7.57 17.80 -8.56
C LEU A 217 7.72 19.30 -8.82
N SER A 218 8.61 19.67 -9.75
CA SER A 218 8.78 21.06 -10.20
C SER A 218 7.45 21.66 -10.68
N GLY A 219 6.74 20.91 -11.55
CA GLY A 219 5.46 21.36 -12.10
C GLY A 219 4.37 21.57 -11.05
N VAL A 220 4.21 20.62 -10.10
CA VAL A 220 3.13 20.70 -9.10
C VAL A 220 3.42 21.58 -7.90
N SER A 221 4.71 21.83 -7.60
CA SER A 221 5.13 22.73 -6.51
C SER A 221 5.16 24.20 -6.91
N GLY A 222 5.28 24.49 -8.22
CA GLY A 222 5.54 25.82 -8.75
C GLY A 222 6.96 26.32 -8.49
N VAL A 223 7.88 25.44 -8.04
CA VAL A 223 9.29 25.72 -7.81
C VAL A 223 10.11 25.07 -8.92
N ASP A 224 10.91 25.84 -9.64
CA ASP A 224 11.82 25.29 -10.65
C ASP A 224 12.98 24.56 -9.97
N VAL A 225 12.94 23.23 -9.99
CA VAL A 225 13.91 22.35 -9.31
C VAL A 225 15.17 22.19 -10.17
N VAL A 226 16.14 23.05 -9.95
CA VAL A 226 17.41 23.09 -10.68
C VAL A 226 18.61 22.66 -9.82
N ASP A 227 18.46 22.64 -8.49
CA ASP A 227 19.50 22.26 -7.54
C ASP A 227 18.90 21.68 -6.25
N TYR A 228 19.75 21.23 -5.33
CA TYR A 228 19.33 20.65 -4.05
C TYR A 228 18.49 21.61 -3.21
N ARG A 229 18.79 22.92 -3.23
CA ARG A 229 18.04 23.91 -2.44
C ARG A 229 16.61 24.05 -2.96
N SER A 230 16.46 24.26 -4.27
CA SER A 230 15.13 24.33 -4.91
C SER A 230 14.36 23.02 -4.78
N PHE A 231 15.04 21.86 -4.76
CA PHE A 231 14.43 20.57 -4.48
C PHE A 231 13.82 20.49 -3.07
N VAL A 232 14.58 20.92 -2.05
CA VAL A 232 14.08 20.97 -0.66
C VAL A 232 12.90 21.93 -0.54
N GLU A 233 13.00 23.13 -1.16
CA GLU A 233 11.90 24.10 -1.21
C GLU A 233 10.64 23.52 -1.85
N ALA A 234 10.77 22.81 -2.96
CA ALA A 234 9.65 22.16 -3.63
C ALA A 234 8.96 21.12 -2.71
N LEU A 235 9.74 20.33 -1.97
CA LEU A 235 9.20 19.39 -0.99
C LEU A 235 8.48 20.09 0.16
N GLU A 236 8.99 21.20 0.69
CA GLU A 236 8.34 22.00 1.73
C GLU A 236 7.01 22.57 1.23
N GLN A 237 6.95 23.09 -0.01
CA GLN A 237 5.72 23.55 -0.64
C GLN A 237 4.69 22.43 -0.78
N ARG A 238 5.13 21.24 -1.22
CA ARG A 238 4.21 20.11 -1.34
C ARG A 238 3.68 19.63 0.01
N ARG A 239 4.52 19.60 1.04
CA ARG A 239 4.07 19.26 2.40
C ARG A 239 3.04 20.26 2.92
N ALA A 240 3.24 21.56 2.69
CA ALA A 240 2.26 22.59 3.05
C ALA A 240 0.90 22.34 2.34
N PHE A 241 0.92 22.07 1.04
CA PHE A 241 -0.27 21.70 0.28
C PHE A 241 -0.98 20.45 0.84
N PHE A 242 -0.24 19.39 1.13
CA PHE A 242 -0.81 18.18 1.72
C PHE A 242 -1.47 18.46 3.08
N LYS A 243 -0.88 19.31 3.91
CA LYS A 243 -1.48 19.74 5.18
C LYS A 243 -2.79 20.52 4.97
N GLU A 244 -2.85 21.42 4.00
CA GLU A 244 -4.07 22.13 3.63
C GLU A 244 -5.16 21.15 3.18
N MET A 245 -4.76 20.04 2.55
CA MET A 245 -5.64 18.96 2.14
C MET A 245 -6.00 17.98 3.27
N GLY A 246 -5.49 18.19 4.49
CA GLY A 246 -5.85 17.43 5.69
C GLY A 246 -4.85 16.33 6.06
N ALA A 247 -3.67 16.27 5.44
CA ALA A 247 -2.63 15.32 5.84
C ALA A 247 -2.20 15.52 7.29
N VAL A 248 -1.99 14.41 7.99
CA VAL A 248 -1.52 14.37 9.39
C VAL A 248 -0.21 13.59 9.52
N ALA A 249 0.22 12.90 8.47
CA ALA A 249 1.39 12.03 8.46
C ALA A 249 2.14 12.09 7.14
N THR A 250 3.38 11.61 7.20
CA THR A 250 4.21 11.27 6.03
C THR A 250 4.54 9.81 6.07
N ASP A 251 4.80 9.21 4.91
CA ASP A 251 5.16 7.80 4.76
C ASP A 251 6.46 7.67 3.97
N HIS A 252 7.41 6.90 4.50
CA HIS A 252 8.74 6.72 3.92
C HIS A 252 9.10 5.25 3.85
N SER A 253 9.47 4.78 2.66
CA SER A 253 10.01 3.44 2.45
C SER A 253 11.52 3.50 2.26
N ALA A 254 12.23 2.59 2.91
CA ALA A 254 13.67 2.42 2.74
C ALA A 254 14.05 0.94 2.93
N THR A 255 15.11 0.49 2.28
CA THR A 255 15.59 -0.88 2.47
C THR A 255 16.06 -1.11 3.91
N THR A 256 16.73 -0.11 4.49
CA THR A 256 17.20 -0.12 5.89
C THR A 256 16.85 1.20 6.57
N PRO A 257 16.71 1.24 7.91
CA PRO A 257 16.42 2.47 8.65
C PRO A 257 17.68 3.34 8.85
N HIS A 258 18.61 3.30 7.89
CA HIS A 258 19.85 4.09 7.99
C HIS A 258 19.56 5.57 7.80
N THR A 259 20.07 6.40 8.72
CA THR A 259 20.00 7.85 8.66
C THR A 259 21.40 8.45 8.74
N GLU A 260 21.68 9.41 7.89
CA GLU A 260 22.97 10.09 7.79
C GLU A 260 22.75 11.59 7.51
N ARG A 261 23.39 12.44 8.26
CA ARG A 261 23.42 13.88 7.93
C ARG A 261 24.62 14.20 7.08
N LEU A 262 24.42 14.42 5.80
CA LEU A 262 25.47 14.90 4.90
C LEU A 262 25.78 16.37 5.16
N PRO A 263 27.04 16.81 4.96
CA PRO A 263 27.36 18.22 4.75
C PRO A 263 26.58 18.78 3.55
N GLU A 264 26.17 20.04 3.61
CA GLU A 264 25.32 20.65 2.58
C GLU A 264 25.97 20.65 1.19
N ASP A 265 27.27 20.89 1.12
CA ASP A 265 28.04 20.85 -0.12
C ASP A 265 28.07 19.43 -0.74
N GLU A 266 28.13 18.41 0.09
CA GLU A 266 28.07 17.01 -0.36
C GLU A 266 26.67 16.65 -0.88
N ALA A 267 25.61 16.99 -0.14
CA ALA A 267 24.24 16.77 -0.60
C ALA A 267 23.96 17.47 -1.94
N ARG A 268 24.42 18.73 -2.10
CA ARG A 268 24.36 19.47 -3.37
C ARG A 268 25.12 18.77 -4.49
N SER A 269 26.32 18.26 -4.20
CA SER A 269 27.15 17.56 -5.17
C SER A 269 26.50 16.26 -5.64
N ILE A 270 25.95 15.47 -4.73
CA ILE A 270 25.21 14.23 -5.08
C ILE A 270 23.99 14.58 -5.93
N PHE A 271 23.19 15.56 -5.53
CA PHE A 271 22.00 15.97 -6.27
C PHE A 271 22.33 16.46 -7.68
N ALA A 272 23.40 17.23 -7.85
CA ALA A 272 23.86 17.68 -9.17
C ALA A 272 24.30 16.51 -10.07
N ARG A 273 24.96 15.47 -9.48
CA ARG A 273 25.26 14.24 -10.22
C ARG A 273 23.99 13.49 -10.61
N ALA A 274 22.98 13.46 -9.71
CA ALA A 274 21.70 12.82 -9.99
C ALA A 274 20.98 13.48 -11.17
N LEU A 275 20.93 14.82 -11.19
CA LEU A 275 20.35 15.57 -12.31
C LEU A 275 21.05 15.29 -13.65
N SER A 276 22.34 14.92 -13.61
CA SER A 276 23.16 14.59 -14.78
C SER A 276 23.17 13.08 -15.11
N GLY A 277 22.45 12.25 -14.36
CA GLY A 277 22.45 10.79 -14.56
C GLY A 277 23.77 10.10 -14.19
N MET A 278 24.57 10.69 -13.32
CA MET A 278 25.92 10.22 -12.95
C MET A 278 26.02 9.76 -11.49
N THR A 279 24.92 9.32 -10.89
CA THR A 279 24.91 8.79 -9.51
C THR A 279 25.48 7.38 -9.43
N THR A 280 26.18 7.12 -8.32
CA THR A 280 26.55 5.75 -7.92
C THR A 280 25.52 5.16 -6.97
N GLY A 281 25.56 3.84 -6.75
CA GLY A 281 24.70 3.21 -5.73
C GLY A 281 25.01 3.71 -4.30
N GLU A 282 26.25 4.10 -4.02
CA GLU A 282 26.66 4.73 -2.76
C GLU A 282 26.05 6.13 -2.62
N ASP A 283 26.10 6.95 -3.67
CA ASP A 283 25.43 8.25 -3.69
C ASP A 283 23.93 8.12 -3.39
N ALA A 284 23.25 7.16 -4.04
CA ALA A 284 21.85 6.94 -3.84
C ALA A 284 21.51 6.54 -2.39
N ALA A 285 22.25 5.60 -1.82
CA ALA A 285 22.05 5.14 -0.44
C ALA A 285 22.27 6.27 0.58
N ARG A 286 23.35 7.04 0.42
CA ARG A 286 23.68 8.16 1.32
C ARG A 286 22.70 9.32 1.18
N PHE A 287 22.26 9.62 -0.04
CA PHE A 287 21.26 10.66 -0.27
C PHE A 287 19.91 10.28 0.34
N THR A 288 19.43 9.04 0.16
CA THR A 288 18.20 8.56 0.78
C THR A 288 18.29 8.67 2.31
N ALA A 289 19.41 8.25 2.92
CA ALA A 289 19.64 8.39 4.35
C ALA A 289 19.62 9.86 4.83
N HIS A 290 20.18 10.76 4.05
CA HIS A 290 20.15 12.20 4.31
C HIS A 290 18.73 12.78 4.15
N MET A 291 18.00 12.37 3.13
CA MET A 291 16.64 12.85 2.93
C MET A 291 15.67 12.38 4.05
N LEU A 292 15.92 11.23 4.67
CA LEU A 292 15.17 10.85 5.89
C LEU A 292 15.42 11.85 7.04
N MET A 293 16.65 12.39 7.17
CA MET A 293 16.94 13.45 8.15
C MET A 293 16.22 14.75 7.80
N GLU A 294 16.19 15.14 6.52
CA GLU A 294 15.47 16.33 6.07
C GLU A 294 13.95 16.20 6.26
N MET A 295 13.38 15.02 5.97
CA MET A 295 11.96 14.74 6.23
C MET A 295 11.64 14.84 7.73
N ALA A 296 12.50 14.31 8.60
CA ALA A 296 12.35 14.43 10.04
C ALA A 296 12.45 15.90 10.51
N ARG A 297 13.38 16.69 9.96
CA ARG A 297 13.50 18.13 10.21
C ARG A 297 12.20 18.86 9.84
N MET A 298 11.67 18.58 8.66
CA MET A 298 10.41 19.15 8.20
C MET A 298 9.25 18.73 9.12
N SER A 299 9.19 17.44 9.51
CA SER A 299 8.16 16.92 10.42
C SER A 299 8.21 17.59 11.80
N ALA A 300 9.40 17.85 12.33
CA ALA A 300 9.55 18.62 13.57
C ALA A 300 9.05 20.07 13.43
N GLY A 301 9.13 20.66 12.24
CA GLY A 301 8.68 22.02 11.96
C GLY A 301 7.19 22.13 11.66
N ASP A 302 6.63 21.20 10.89
CA ASP A 302 5.25 21.25 10.39
C ASP A 302 4.26 20.35 11.16
N GLY A 303 4.76 19.43 12.01
CA GLY A 303 3.95 18.58 12.89
C GLY A 303 3.37 17.33 12.20
N LEU A 304 3.74 17.02 10.94
CA LEU A 304 3.34 15.76 10.31
C LEU A 304 4.06 14.58 10.96
N VAL A 305 3.31 13.56 11.36
CA VAL A 305 3.87 12.33 11.96
C VAL A 305 4.65 11.55 10.91
N MET A 306 5.95 11.36 11.14
CA MET A 306 6.80 10.61 10.22
C MET A 306 6.64 9.11 10.44
N GLN A 307 6.13 8.39 9.44
CA GLN A 307 6.07 6.94 9.40
C GLN A 307 7.25 6.43 8.55
N LEU A 308 8.03 5.48 9.08
CA LEU A 308 9.17 4.90 8.38
C LEU A 308 8.99 3.38 8.25
N HIS A 309 8.94 2.90 7.01
CA HIS A 309 8.85 1.49 6.66
C HIS A 309 10.19 0.99 6.10
N ALA A 310 10.93 0.23 6.91
CA ALA A 310 12.21 -0.34 6.48
C ALA A 310 12.26 -1.85 6.77
N GLY A 311 13.16 -2.56 6.10
CA GLY A 311 13.38 -3.98 6.32
C GLY A 311 12.91 -4.89 5.19
N SER A 312 12.71 -4.34 3.98
CA SER A 312 12.35 -5.12 2.80
C SER A 312 13.21 -4.73 1.60
N LEU A 313 13.82 -5.73 0.96
CA LEU A 313 14.37 -5.62 -0.39
C LEU A 313 13.24 -5.93 -1.37
N ARG A 314 12.68 -4.87 -1.95
CA ARG A 314 11.54 -4.98 -2.85
C ARG A 314 11.96 -5.39 -4.27
N ASN A 315 11.04 -6.08 -4.95
CA ASN A 315 11.18 -6.45 -6.36
C ASN A 315 12.49 -7.21 -6.65
N HIS A 316 12.89 -8.14 -5.76
CA HIS A 316 14.14 -8.86 -5.86
C HIS A 316 14.21 -9.79 -7.08
N ASP A 317 13.07 -10.25 -7.62
CA ASP A 317 12.99 -10.94 -8.90
C ASP A 317 12.94 -9.91 -10.03
N GLU A 318 14.11 -9.55 -10.53
CA GLU A 318 14.26 -8.52 -11.57
C GLU A 318 13.54 -8.88 -12.88
N ALA A 319 13.45 -10.17 -13.23
CA ALA A 319 12.82 -10.59 -14.46
C ALA A 319 11.30 -10.34 -14.40
N VAL A 320 10.68 -10.71 -13.28
CA VAL A 320 9.27 -10.47 -13.02
C VAL A 320 9.01 -8.97 -12.90
N TYR A 321 9.84 -8.23 -12.15
CA TYR A 321 9.71 -6.78 -12.01
C TYR A 321 9.78 -6.04 -13.34
N ARG A 322 10.75 -6.38 -14.21
CA ARG A 322 10.86 -5.77 -15.55
C ARG A 322 9.62 -6.01 -16.40
N ARG A 323 8.99 -7.17 -16.26
CA ARG A 323 7.84 -7.55 -17.07
C ARG A 323 6.52 -7.03 -16.53
N PHE A 324 6.30 -7.07 -15.22
CA PHE A 324 5.01 -6.78 -14.60
C PHE A 324 4.99 -5.50 -13.76
N GLY A 325 6.15 -4.93 -13.43
CA GLY A 325 6.24 -3.66 -12.72
C GLY A 325 6.35 -3.78 -11.21
N LEU A 326 6.06 -2.66 -10.56
CA LEU A 326 6.15 -2.52 -9.10
C LEU A 326 5.30 -3.57 -8.39
N ASP A 327 5.80 -4.01 -7.25
CA ASP A 327 5.19 -4.99 -6.36
C ASP A 327 5.03 -6.40 -6.94
N ALA A 328 5.19 -6.61 -8.25
CA ALA A 328 5.14 -7.94 -8.86
C ALA A 328 6.39 -8.78 -8.56
N GLY A 329 7.58 -8.17 -8.50
CA GLY A 329 8.87 -8.83 -8.38
C GLY A 329 9.18 -9.44 -7.01
N ALA A 330 8.19 -9.62 -6.15
CA ALA A 330 8.30 -10.16 -4.80
C ALA A 330 9.28 -9.37 -3.88
N ASP A 331 9.30 -9.70 -2.60
CA ASP A 331 10.08 -8.98 -1.59
C ASP A 331 10.81 -9.96 -0.67
N ILE A 332 12.03 -9.59 -0.25
CA ILE A 332 12.80 -10.37 0.71
C ILE A 332 12.99 -9.55 1.99
N PRO A 333 12.67 -10.09 3.17
CA PRO A 333 13.02 -9.43 4.43
C PRO A 333 14.54 -9.27 4.55
N VAL A 334 14.99 -8.08 4.94
CA VAL A 334 16.39 -7.79 5.24
C VAL A 334 16.57 -7.44 6.71
N ALA A 335 17.77 -7.68 7.25
CA ALA A 335 18.08 -7.28 8.61
C ALA A 335 18.01 -5.75 8.74
N ALA A 336 17.23 -5.27 9.69
CA ALA A 336 17.06 -3.84 9.98
C ALA A 336 17.55 -3.56 11.41
N ASP A 337 18.68 -2.85 11.54
CA ASP A 337 19.17 -2.37 12.82
C ASP A 337 18.60 -0.97 13.12
N TRP A 338 17.42 -0.94 13.70
CA TRP A 338 16.74 0.29 14.06
C TRP A 338 17.51 1.13 15.07
N THR A 339 18.20 0.48 16.01
CA THR A 339 18.94 1.19 17.07
C THR A 339 20.10 2.01 16.52
N ARG A 340 20.92 1.39 15.66
CA ARG A 340 22.07 2.09 15.05
C ARG A 340 21.63 2.98 13.90
N GLY A 341 20.69 2.50 13.08
CA GLY A 341 20.22 3.21 11.90
C GLY A 341 19.59 4.55 12.22
N LEU A 342 18.75 4.63 13.25
CA LEU A 342 18.07 5.86 13.66
C LEU A 342 18.88 6.75 14.60
N ARG A 343 20.11 6.35 14.98
CA ARG A 343 20.87 7.11 15.96
C ARG A 343 21.08 8.58 15.56
N ALA A 344 21.38 8.85 14.29
CA ALA A 344 21.59 10.21 13.82
C ALA A 344 20.29 11.04 13.85
N LEU A 345 19.16 10.42 13.55
CA LEU A 345 17.86 11.07 13.54
C LEU A 345 17.35 11.40 14.95
N LEU A 346 17.67 10.55 15.94
CA LEU A 346 17.18 10.67 17.32
C LEU A 346 18.09 11.53 18.23
N ASN A 347 19.24 12.00 17.73
CA ASN A 347 20.19 12.88 18.44
C ASN A 347 20.33 14.23 17.76
#